data_a153cc261e139d0a5a9ea7ed7384d342
#
_entry.id   a153cc261e139d0a5a9ea7ed7384d342
#
_cell.length_a   1.000
_cell.length_b   1.000
_cell.length_c   1.000
_cell.angle_alpha   90.00
_cell.angle_beta   90.00
_cell.angle_gamma   90.00
#
_symmetry.space_group_name_H-M   'P 1'
#
loop_
_entity.id
_entity.type
_entity.pdbx_description
1 polymer ?
#
loop_
_entity_poly.entity_id
_entity_poly.type
_entity_poly.pdbx_seq_one_letter_code
_entity_poly.pdbx_strand_id
1 'polypeptide(L)'
;MQLSDFPFGTTDWSAIEPTVHRGETGTATWRTRQFGGVRVRMVEYTPGYLADHWCEKGHILLCLDGELTTELEDGRTFVLRPGMSYQASDGQEPHRSSTREGATLFIVD
;
A
#
# COMPACT_ATOMS: atom_id res chain seq x y z
N MET A 1 2.50 1.99 16.06
CA MET A 1 3.79 2.05 15.34
C MET A 1 4.84 2.66 16.25
N GLN A 2 5.95 1.98 16.40
CA GLN A 2 7.10 2.49 17.15
C GLN A 2 8.34 2.45 16.28
N LEU A 3 9.08 3.55 16.26
CA LEU A 3 10.30 3.70 15.48
C LEU A 3 11.50 3.49 16.40
N SER A 4 11.77 2.23 16.73
CA SER A 4 12.85 1.85 17.65
C SER A 4 13.61 0.64 17.14
N ASP A 5 14.83 0.49 17.60
CA ASP A 5 15.65 -0.71 17.41
C ASP A 5 16.14 -0.92 15.97
N PHE A 6 16.40 0.18 15.25
CA PHE A 6 17.09 0.09 13.97
C PHE A 6 18.03 1.28 13.78
N PRO A 7 19.18 1.07 13.11
CA PRO A 7 20.16 2.14 12.89
C PRO A 7 19.71 3.09 11.77
N PHE A 8 20.31 4.25 11.73
CA PHE A 8 20.16 5.14 10.60
C PHE A 8 20.66 4.46 9.32
N GLY A 9 19.95 4.67 8.23
CA GLY A 9 20.31 4.14 6.91
C GLY A 9 19.50 4.80 5.83
N THR A 10 19.81 4.44 4.59
CA THR A 10 19.06 4.88 3.42
C THR A 10 18.59 3.67 2.62
N THR A 11 17.54 3.83 1.85
CA THR A 11 17.05 2.77 0.98
C THR A 11 16.91 3.30 -0.44
N ASP A 12 17.58 2.62 -1.36
CA ASP A 12 17.34 2.78 -2.79
C ASP A 12 16.30 1.72 -3.18
N TRP A 13 15.07 2.13 -3.34
CA TRP A 13 13.98 1.19 -3.62
C TRP A 13 14.16 0.43 -4.94
N SER A 14 14.88 1.03 -5.91
CA SER A 14 15.16 0.35 -7.18
C SER A 14 16.09 -0.85 -7.00
N ALA A 15 16.87 -0.90 -5.91
CA ALA A 15 17.78 -1.99 -5.60
C ALA A 15 17.15 -3.11 -4.77
N ILE A 16 15.92 -2.93 -4.29
CA ILE A 16 15.21 -3.92 -3.50
C ILE A 16 14.56 -4.95 -4.43
N GLU A 17 14.78 -6.23 -4.17
CA GLU A 17 14.19 -7.33 -4.94
C GLU A 17 12.66 -7.27 -4.84
N PRO A 18 11.95 -7.17 -5.96
CA PRO A 18 10.49 -7.11 -5.92
C PRO A 18 9.87 -8.50 -5.75
N THR A 19 8.69 -8.53 -5.13
CA THR A 19 7.82 -9.71 -5.10
C THR A 19 6.51 -9.36 -5.79
N VAL A 20 5.93 -10.34 -6.50
CA VAL A 20 4.69 -10.15 -7.24
C VAL A 20 3.55 -10.86 -6.54
N HIS A 21 2.46 -10.14 -6.35
CA HIS A 21 1.25 -10.64 -5.69
C HIS A 21 0.06 -10.46 -6.63
N ARG A 22 -0.70 -11.53 -6.86
CA ARG A 22 -1.89 -11.44 -7.71
C ARG A 22 -3.06 -10.87 -6.94
N GLY A 23 -3.81 -9.96 -7.59
CA GLY A 23 -5.12 -9.56 -7.11
C GLY A 23 -6.22 -10.47 -7.67
N GLU A 24 -7.45 -10.12 -7.41
CA GLU A 24 -8.61 -10.70 -8.09
C GLU A 24 -8.43 -10.51 -9.60
N THR A 25 -8.01 -9.31 -9.99
CA THR A 25 -7.53 -8.95 -11.32
C THR A 25 -6.25 -8.16 -11.15
N GLY A 26 -5.36 -8.24 -12.14
CA GLY A 26 -4.10 -7.52 -12.12
C GLY A 26 -3.12 -8.04 -11.08
N THR A 27 -2.02 -7.33 -10.92
CA THR A 27 -0.94 -7.71 -9.99
C THR A 27 -0.45 -6.50 -9.22
N ALA A 28 0.09 -6.77 -8.02
CA ALA A 28 0.83 -5.82 -7.21
C ALA A 28 2.28 -6.26 -7.12
N THR A 29 3.20 -5.35 -7.35
CA THR A 29 4.63 -5.59 -7.18
C THR A 29 5.08 -4.85 -5.94
N TRP A 30 5.66 -5.58 -4.98
CA TRP A 30 6.10 -5.03 -3.70
C TRP A 30 7.61 -5.03 -3.60
N ARG A 31 8.16 -3.90 -3.13
CA ARG A 31 9.51 -3.82 -2.62
C ARG A 31 9.39 -3.49 -1.15
N THR A 32 9.94 -4.34 -0.28
CA THR A 32 9.65 -4.31 1.15
C THR A 32 10.92 -4.23 1.97
N ARG A 33 10.91 -3.35 3.00
CA ARG A 33 11.93 -3.31 4.04
C ARG A 33 11.25 -3.38 5.40
N GLN A 34 11.92 -4.05 6.33
CA GLN A 34 11.46 -4.15 7.72
C GLN A 34 12.43 -3.38 8.60
N PHE A 35 11.91 -2.44 9.39
CA PHE A 35 12.69 -1.65 10.34
C PHE A 35 12.11 -1.86 11.73
N GLY A 36 12.73 -2.75 12.54
CA GLY A 36 12.14 -3.14 13.81
C GLY A 36 10.74 -3.69 13.61
N GLY A 37 9.75 -3.15 14.27
CA GLY A 37 8.36 -3.55 14.14
C GLY A 37 7.60 -2.88 12.98
N VAL A 38 8.29 -2.09 12.16
CA VAL A 38 7.65 -1.30 11.09
C VAL A 38 8.00 -1.87 9.74
N ARG A 39 6.98 -2.13 8.92
CA ARG A 39 7.14 -2.55 7.53
C ARG A 39 6.92 -1.36 6.62
N VAL A 40 7.84 -1.17 5.66
CA VAL A 40 7.77 -0.09 4.68
C VAL A 40 7.81 -0.72 3.29
N ARG A 41 6.90 -0.30 2.42
CA ARG A 41 6.80 -0.88 1.08
C ARG A 41 6.63 0.20 0.02
N MET A 42 7.30 -0.02 -1.12
CA MET A 42 6.95 0.61 -2.38
C MET A 42 6.14 -0.39 -3.17
N VAL A 43 4.95 -0.03 -3.57
CA VAL A 43 3.99 -0.93 -4.22
C VAL A 43 3.54 -0.33 -5.55
N GLU A 44 3.54 -1.16 -6.59
CA GLU A 44 3.04 -0.77 -7.90
C GLU A 44 1.89 -1.70 -8.28
N TYR A 45 0.75 -1.13 -8.61
CA TYR A 45 -0.41 -1.86 -9.11
C TYR A 45 -0.50 -1.72 -10.63
N THR A 46 -0.72 -2.83 -11.32
CA THR A 46 -0.98 -2.79 -12.76
C THR A 46 -2.36 -2.17 -13.04
N PRO A 47 -2.56 -1.63 -14.25
CA PRO A 47 -3.91 -1.17 -14.65
C PRO A 47 -4.94 -2.28 -14.49
N GLY A 48 -6.07 -1.95 -13.87
CA GLY A 48 -7.13 -2.92 -13.62
C GLY A 48 -6.95 -3.77 -12.38
N TYR A 49 -5.96 -3.48 -11.55
CA TYR A 49 -5.75 -4.23 -10.30
C TYR A 49 -6.96 -4.08 -9.36
N LEU A 50 -7.38 -5.21 -8.79
CA LEU A 50 -8.36 -5.27 -7.70
C LEU A 50 -7.82 -6.25 -6.67
N ALA A 51 -7.70 -5.81 -5.43
CA ALA A 51 -7.23 -6.67 -4.34
C ALA A 51 -8.16 -7.88 -4.16
N ASP A 52 -7.58 -9.03 -3.82
CA ASP A 52 -8.30 -10.30 -3.70
C ASP A 52 -8.95 -10.51 -2.32
N HIS A 53 -8.76 -9.56 -1.42
CA HIS A 53 -9.32 -9.67 -0.06
C HIS A 53 -9.51 -8.29 0.55
N TRP A 54 -10.30 -8.25 1.61
CA TRP A 54 -10.46 -7.08 2.47
C TRP A 54 -9.33 -7.05 3.48
N CYS A 55 -8.61 -5.95 3.55
CA CYS A 55 -7.50 -5.78 4.47
C CYS A 55 -8.00 -5.18 5.77
N GLU A 56 -7.65 -5.81 6.89
CA GLU A 56 -7.97 -5.32 8.23
C GLU A 56 -6.76 -4.70 8.94
N LYS A 57 -5.60 -4.73 8.30
CA LYS A 57 -4.38 -4.18 8.87
C LYS A 57 -4.35 -2.67 8.72
N GLY A 58 -4.00 -1.99 9.79
CA GLY A 58 -3.78 -0.55 9.77
C GLY A 58 -2.50 -0.18 9.05
N HIS A 59 -2.52 0.96 8.38
CA HIS A 59 -1.33 1.50 7.74
C HIS A 59 -1.52 2.96 7.35
N ILE A 60 -0.40 3.58 7.00
CA ILE A 60 -0.38 4.91 6.39
C ILE A 60 0.06 4.69 4.95
N LEU A 61 -0.72 5.19 4.00
CA LEU A 61 -0.49 4.98 2.58
C LEU A 61 -0.51 6.32 1.86
N LEU A 62 0.53 6.54 1.05
CA LEU A 62 0.67 7.74 0.20
C LEU A 62 0.64 7.31 -1.27
N CYS A 63 -0.24 7.90 -2.05
CA CYS A 63 -0.26 7.73 -3.50
C CYS A 63 0.81 8.62 -4.13
N LEU A 64 1.76 8.00 -4.84
CA LEU A 64 2.87 8.70 -5.50
C LEU A 64 2.60 8.96 -6.96
N ASP A 65 1.91 8.03 -7.63
CA ASP A 65 1.63 8.12 -9.05
C ASP A 65 0.34 7.35 -9.37
N GLY A 66 -0.34 7.74 -10.43
CA GLY A 66 -1.58 7.11 -10.85
C GLY A 66 -2.77 7.50 -9.98
N GLU A 67 -3.68 6.58 -9.78
CA GLU A 67 -4.90 6.83 -9.00
C GLU A 67 -5.29 5.56 -8.26
N LEU A 68 -5.51 5.68 -6.96
CA LEU A 68 -5.93 4.58 -6.11
C LEU A 68 -7.36 4.80 -5.66
N THR A 69 -8.21 3.78 -5.82
CA THR A 69 -9.54 3.75 -5.22
C THR A 69 -9.50 2.82 -4.02
N THR A 70 -9.93 3.33 -2.87
CA THR A 70 -10.04 2.55 -1.64
C THR A 70 -11.51 2.46 -1.27
N GLU A 71 -12.01 1.23 -1.17
CA GLU A 71 -13.38 0.95 -0.78
C GLU A 71 -13.38 0.40 0.65
N LEU A 72 -14.23 0.96 1.50
CA LEU A 72 -14.44 0.43 2.84
C LEU A 72 -15.60 -0.59 2.79
N GLU A 73 -15.58 -1.52 3.73
CA GLU A 73 -16.60 -2.60 3.76
C GLU A 73 -18.01 -2.05 3.96
N ASP A 74 -18.15 -0.88 4.57
CA ASP A 74 -19.46 -0.22 4.76
C ASP A 74 -19.96 0.50 3.50
N GLY A 75 -19.21 0.46 2.39
CA GLY A 75 -19.62 1.01 1.12
C GLY A 75 -19.03 2.38 0.78
N ARG A 76 -18.37 3.04 1.72
CA ARG A 76 -17.71 4.33 1.42
C ARG A 76 -16.52 4.09 0.49
N THR A 77 -16.32 5.00 -0.43
CA THR A 77 -15.26 4.91 -1.43
C THR A 77 -14.47 6.22 -1.47
N PHE A 78 -13.16 6.09 -1.53
CA PHE A 78 -12.24 7.23 -1.55
C PHE A 78 -11.26 7.06 -2.72
N VAL A 79 -11.00 8.17 -3.41
CA VAL A 79 -10.07 8.20 -4.54
C VAL A 79 -8.86 9.04 -4.14
N LEU A 80 -7.68 8.44 -4.26
CA LEU A 80 -6.41 9.13 -4.00
C LEU A 80 -5.70 9.41 -5.31
N ARG A 81 -5.28 10.65 -5.49
CA ARG A 81 -4.42 11.10 -6.57
C ARG A 81 -3.00 11.31 -6.02
N PRO A 82 -1.99 11.50 -6.89
CA PRO A 82 -0.63 11.74 -6.42
C PRO A 82 -0.57 12.87 -5.39
N GLY A 83 0.11 12.60 -4.26
CA GLY A 83 0.21 13.53 -3.14
C GLY A 83 -0.87 13.39 -2.09
N MET A 84 -1.86 12.52 -2.31
CA MET A 84 -2.90 12.24 -1.32
C MET A 84 -2.58 10.98 -0.54
N SER A 85 -2.99 10.94 0.71
CA SER A 85 -2.74 9.79 1.59
C SER A 85 -3.98 9.44 2.40
N TYR A 86 -4.00 8.21 2.92
CA TYR A 86 -4.97 7.84 3.94
C TYR A 86 -4.27 7.14 5.11
N GLN A 87 -4.95 7.09 6.24
CA GLN A 87 -4.54 6.35 7.41
C GLN A 87 -5.69 5.42 7.83
N ALA A 88 -5.35 4.21 8.23
CA ALA A 88 -6.30 3.24 8.75
C ALA A 88 -5.68 2.58 9.98
N SER A 89 -6.46 2.41 11.03
CA SER A 89 -6.01 1.71 12.23
C SER A 89 -6.33 0.22 12.14
N ASP A 90 -5.58 -0.58 12.89
CA ASP A 90 -5.77 -2.03 12.89
C ASP A 90 -7.19 -2.41 13.32
N GLY A 91 -7.82 -3.28 12.52
CA GLY A 91 -9.08 -3.92 12.86
C GLY A 91 -10.32 -3.01 12.86
N GLN A 92 -10.19 -1.76 12.48
CA GLN A 92 -11.29 -0.80 12.59
C GLN A 92 -12.16 -0.75 11.34
N GLU A 93 -11.56 -0.61 10.19
CA GLU A 93 -12.29 -0.40 8.95
C GLU A 93 -11.68 -1.23 7.83
N PRO A 94 -12.19 -2.45 7.60
CA PRO A 94 -11.71 -3.27 6.49
C PRO A 94 -11.83 -2.52 5.18
N HIS A 95 -10.79 -2.61 4.36
CA HIS A 95 -10.70 -1.85 3.11
C HIS A 95 -10.09 -2.68 2.00
N ARG A 96 -10.38 -2.28 0.77
CA ARG A 96 -9.92 -2.97 -0.42
C ARG A 96 -9.46 -1.95 -1.46
N SER A 97 -8.32 -2.22 -2.07
CA SER A 97 -7.70 -1.34 -3.06
C SER A 97 -8.02 -1.78 -4.48
N SER A 98 -8.22 -0.82 -5.35
CA SER A 98 -8.32 -1.02 -6.79
C SER A 98 -7.77 0.18 -7.52
N THR A 99 -7.41 -0.02 -8.80
CA THR A 99 -7.00 1.06 -9.67
C THR A 99 -7.41 0.74 -11.11
N ARG A 100 -7.85 1.73 -11.83
CA ARG A 100 -8.17 1.58 -13.25
C ARG A 100 -6.91 1.70 -14.10
N GLU A 101 -6.09 2.69 -13.82
CA GLU A 101 -4.96 3.07 -14.67
C GLU A 101 -3.60 2.62 -14.16
N GLY A 102 -3.54 2.07 -12.97
CA GLY A 102 -2.31 1.76 -12.27
C GLY A 102 -2.03 2.79 -11.18
N ALA A 103 -1.23 2.41 -10.21
CA ALA A 103 -0.85 3.29 -9.12
C ALA A 103 0.49 2.87 -8.53
N THR A 104 1.23 3.85 -8.03
CA THR A 104 2.44 3.62 -7.24
C THR A 104 2.20 4.20 -5.87
N LEU A 105 2.47 3.40 -4.84
CA LEU A 105 2.13 3.71 -3.46
C LEU A 105 3.33 3.55 -2.54
N PHE A 106 3.37 4.35 -1.48
CA PHE A 106 4.29 4.19 -0.38
C PHE A 106 3.47 3.85 0.86
N ILE A 107 3.75 2.69 1.48
CA ILE A 107 2.93 2.15 2.57
C ILE A 107 3.80 1.87 3.78
N VAL A 108 3.35 2.34 4.94
CA VAL A 108 4.02 2.11 6.24
C VAL A 108 3.03 1.43 7.18
N ASP A 109 3.43 0.29 7.72
CA ASP A 109 2.62 -0.41 8.72
C ASP A 109 3.39 -1.24 9.76
#